data_34c5f16f0727fc8b8f762b71bb7018c8
#
_entry.id   34c5f16f0727fc8b8f762b71bb7018c8
#
_cell.length_a   1.000
_cell.length_b   1.000
_cell.length_c   1.000
_cell.angle_alpha   90.00
_cell.angle_beta   90.00
_cell.angle_gamma   90.00
#
_symmetry.space_group_name_H-M   'P 1'
#
loop_
_entity.id
_entity.type
_entity.pdbx_description
1 polymer ?
#
loop_
_entity_poly.entity_id
_entity_poly.type
_entity_poly.pdbx_seq_one_letter_code
_entity_poly.pdbx_strand_id
1 'polypeptide(L)'
;MHDVTNDHAPVGGLRQRKKRATRAALAEAAIRLAAEHGAENVTVEAISEAAGVSPRTFFNYFASHDDAFVLIDEGVSERILAAVRAAPAELSPLEAVRAAFVGELTGFEERQELLNLQFEVFQRSPHLIVRALNSYSSDERELARAVATWLGRPPGAAAPAPVPAPASDPGSAARQREPGDWAGADIPLFARLLAAVAHTAVRVTFEHWCARPADTDLAETFAEVFTHLAAGLRRPTD
;
A
#
# COMPACT_ATOMS: atom_id res chain seq x y z
N MET A 1 -41.42 -25.22 -19.20
CA MET A 1 -40.13 -24.77 -19.73
C MET A 1 -39.69 -23.67 -18.79
N HIS A 2 -38.99 -24.05 -17.70
CA HIS A 2 -38.52 -23.16 -16.64
C HIS A 2 -37.06 -22.90 -16.92
N ASP A 3 -36.79 -21.64 -17.26
CA ASP A 3 -35.44 -21.12 -17.43
C ASP A 3 -34.92 -20.71 -16.04
N VAL A 4 -34.01 -21.52 -15.49
CA VAL A 4 -33.34 -21.23 -14.23
C VAL A 4 -32.06 -20.52 -14.60
N THR A 5 -32.13 -19.17 -14.65
CA THR A 5 -30.93 -18.32 -14.71
C THR A 5 -30.16 -18.48 -13.40
N ASN A 6 -29.11 -19.27 -13.47
CA ASN A 6 -28.16 -19.50 -12.38
C ASN A 6 -27.25 -18.28 -12.24
N ASP A 7 -27.65 -17.34 -11.39
CA ASP A 7 -26.84 -16.17 -11.00
C ASP A 7 -25.72 -16.61 -10.05
N HIS A 8 -24.64 -17.12 -10.64
CA HIS A 8 -23.41 -17.43 -9.91
C HIS A 8 -22.56 -16.14 -9.77
N ALA A 9 -22.93 -15.30 -8.80
CA ALA A 9 -22.00 -14.28 -8.32
C ALA A 9 -20.73 -14.98 -7.79
N PRO A 10 -19.51 -14.52 -8.13
CA PRO A 10 -18.27 -15.20 -7.78
C PRO A 10 -18.09 -15.25 -6.26
N VAL A 11 -18.22 -16.45 -5.69
CA VAL A 11 -18.12 -16.73 -4.23
C VAL A 11 -16.79 -16.25 -3.63
N GLY A 12 -15.74 -16.09 -4.43
CA GLY A 12 -14.44 -15.52 -4.04
C GLY A 12 -14.51 -14.05 -3.58
N GLY A 13 -15.34 -13.24 -4.22
CA GLY A 13 -15.41 -11.79 -3.94
C GLY A 13 -16.00 -11.43 -2.56
N LEU A 14 -16.96 -12.19 -2.05
CA LEU A 14 -17.60 -11.95 -0.74
C LEU A 14 -16.69 -12.33 0.42
N ARG A 15 -16.00 -13.46 0.33
CA ARG A 15 -15.06 -13.92 1.36
C ARG A 15 -13.86 -12.96 1.46
N GLN A 16 -13.35 -12.51 0.32
CA GLN A 16 -12.24 -11.57 0.27
C GLN A 16 -12.64 -10.19 0.82
N ARG A 17 -13.83 -9.69 0.47
CA ARG A 17 -14.36 -8.45 1.04
C ARG A 17 -14.53 -8.53 2.55
N LYS A 18 -15.09 -9.61 3.08
CA LYS A 18 -15.21 -9.83 4.54
C LYS A 18 -13.84 -9.88 5.22
N LYS A 19 -12.86 -10.55 4.60
CA LYS A 19 -11.50 -10.63 5.12
C LYS A 19 -10.87 -9.24 5.22
N ARG A 20 -10.94 -8.44 4.16
CA ARG A 20 -10.45 -7.05 4.14
C ARG A 20 -11.15 -6.17 5.18
N ALA A 21 -12.48 -6.25 5.26
CA ALA A 21 -13.26 -5.49 6.24
C ALA A 21 -12.86 -5.82 7.69
N THR A 22 -12.70 -7.10 8.03
CA THR A 22 -12.27 -7.50 9.37
C THR A 22 -10.84 -7.02 9.68
N ARG A 23 -9.91 -7.10 8.71
CA ARG A 23 -8.56 -6.61 8.88
C ARG A 23 -8.53 -5.10 9.07
N ALA A 24 -9.30 -4.35 8.29
CA ALA A 24 -9.42 -2.90 8.43
C ALA A 24 -10.01 -2.50 9.80
N ALA A 25 -11.04 -3.20 10.27
CA ALA A 25 -11.63 -2.95 11.59
C ALA A 25 -10.64 -3.20 12.74
N LEU A 26 -9.82 -4.25 12.64
CA LEU A 26 -8.77 -4.53 13.62
C LEU A 26 -7.67 -3.46 13.61
N ALA A 27 -7.22 -3.02 12.42
CA ALA A 27 -6.23 -1.96 12.29
C ALA A 27 -6.76 -0.62 12.82
N GLU A 28 -8.00 -0.26 12.48
CA GLU A 28 -8.65 0.95 12.99
C GLU A 28 -8.75 0.94 14.53
N ALA A 29 -9.21 -0.19 15.11
CA ALA A 29 -9.28 -0.34 16.55
C ALA A 29 -7.90 -0.20 17.21
N ALA A 30 -6.87 -0.81 16.63
CA ALA A 30 -5.50 -0.72 17.12
C ALA A 30 -5.00 0.73 17.12
N ILE A 31 -5.18 1.46 16.01
CA ILE A 31 -4.73 2.86 15.88
C ILE A 31 -5.47 3.77 16.86
N ARG A 32 -6.79 3.65 17.00
CA ARG A 32 -7.58 4.46 17.95
C ARG A 32 -7.14 4.21 19.39
N LEU A 33 -7.00 2.95 19.78
CA LEU A 33 -6.52 2.59 21.14
C LEU A 33 -5.09 3.08 21.38
N ALA A 34 -4.21 2.97 20.38
CA ALA A 34 -2.83 3.45 20.51
C ALA A 34 -2.73 4.97 20.57
N ALA A 35 -3.58 5.71 19.89
CA ALA A 35 -3.64 7.16 19.99
C ALA A 35 -4.06 7.62 21.39
N GLU A 36 -4.98 6.89 22.03
CA GLU A 36 -5.47 7.18 23.38
C GLU A 36 -4.50 6.74 24.49
N HIS A 37 -3.92 5.55 24.37
CA HIS A 37 -3.21 4.88 25.46
C HIS A 37 -1.71 4.70 25.23
N GLY A 38 -1.21 4.95 24.02
CA GLY A 38 0.14 4.58 23.58
C GLY A 38 0.18 3.14 23.06
N ALA A 39 0.93 2.90 21.98
CA ALA A 39 0.98 1.59 21.31
C ALA A 39 1.49 0.47 22.23
N GLU A 40 2.41 0.80 23.13
CA GLU A 40 3.00 -0.11 24.12
C GLU A 40 2.02 -0.61 25.20
N ASN A 41 0.90 0.11 25.39
CA ASN A 41 -0.12 -0.21 26.39
C ASN A 41 -1.35 -0.91 25.79
N VAL A 42 -1.39 -1.05 24.49
CA VAL A 42 -2.51 -1.71 23.78
C VAL A 42 -2.23 -3.21 23.70
N THR A 43 -3.22 -4.04 24.01
CA THR A 43 -3.08 -5.51 23.95
C THR A 43 -3.88 -6.07 22.75
N VAL A 44 -3.50 -7.27 22.29
CA VAL A 44 -4.24 -8.00 21.25
C VAL A 44 -5.68 -8.26 21.69
N GLU A 45 -5.90 -8.50 22.98
CA GLU A 45 -7.23 -8.70 23.57
C GLU A 45 -8.08 -7.44 23.44
N ALA A 46 -7.54 -6.27 23.80
CA ALA A 46 -8.24 -4.99 23.69
C ALA A 46 -8.58 -4.65 22.23
N ILE A 47 -7.64 -4.84 21.31
CA ILE A 47 -7.86 -4.64 19.86
C ILE A 47 -8.98 -5.57 19.36
N SER A 48 -8.91 -6.84 19.76
CA SER A 48 -9.88 -7.85 19.31
C SER A 48 -11.28 -7.56 19.85
N GLU A 49 -11.39 -7.16 21.10
CA GLU A 49 -12.66 -6.77 21.75
C GLU A 49 -13.26 -5.56 21.04
N ALA A 50 -12.48 -4.50 20.82
CA ALA A 50 -12.91 -3.30 20.11
C ALA A 50 -13.37 -3.57 18.67
N ALA A 51 -12.76 -4.54 17.99
CA ALA A 51 -13.13 -4.97 16.64
C ALA A 51 -14.25 -6.04 16.61
N GLY A 52 -14.74 -6.50 17.77
CA GLY A 52 -15.80 -7.51 17.89
C GLY A 52 -15.38 -8.91 17.42
N VAL A 53 -14.11 -9.28 17.56
CA VAL A 53 -13.58 -10.59 17.17
C VAL A 53 -12.80 -11.26 18.32
N SER A 54 -12.44 -12.52 18.16
CA SER A 54 -11.60 -13.20 19.16
C SER A 54 -10.10 -12.89 18.96
N PRO A 55 -9.25 -12.95 20.02
CA PRO A 55 -7.79 -12.86 19.87
C PRO A 55 -7.19 -13.87 18.89
N ARG A 56 -7.77 -15.08 18.81
CA ARG A 56 -7.39 -16.08 17.81
C ARG A 56 -7.66 -15.56 16.39
N THR A 57 -8.72 -14.79 16.20
CA THR A 57 -9.06 -14.19 14.90
C THR A 57 -8.02 -13.13 14.52
N PHE A 58 -7.54 -12.34 15.47
CA PHE A 58 -6.48 -11.35 15.23
C PHE A 58 -5.26 -11.96 14.55
N PHE A 59 -4.74 -13.08 15.07
CA PHE A 59 -3.56 -13.77 14.53
C PHE A 59 -3.80 -14.44 13.16
N ASN A 60 -5.04 -14.51 12.67
CA ASN A 60 -5.32 -14.87 11.27
C ASN A 60 -5.08 -13.72 10.28
N TYR A 61 -4.95 -12.47 10.77
CA TYR A 61 -4.79 -11.27 9.96
C TYR A 61 -3.44 -10.58 10.14
N PHE A 62 -2.83 -10.69 11.32
CA PHE A 62 -1.58 -10.04 11.67
C PHE A 62 -0.60 -11.05 12.26
N ALA A 63 0.65 -11.01 11.79
CA ALA A 63 1.70 -11.89 12.29
C ALA A 63 2.19 -11.48 13.68
N SER A 64 2.04 -10.20 14.01
CA SER A 64 2.40 -9.64 15.32
C SER A 64 1.41 -8.54 15.72
N HIS A 65 1.47 -8.16 16.99
CA HIS A 65 0.75 -7.02 17.55
C HIS A 65 1.03 -5.72 16.77
N ASP A 66 2.29 -5.43 16.51
CA ASP A 66 2.73 -4.19 15.85
C ASP A 66 2.24 -4.06 14.40
N ASP A 67 1.96 -5.18 13.73
CA ASP A 67 1.43 -5.17 12.36
C ASP A 67 0.04 -4.52 12.27
N ALA A 68 -0.70 -4.51 13.39
CA ALA A 68 -2.02 -3.90 13.42
C ALA A 68 -1.99 -2.37 13.39
N PHE A 69 -0.89 -1.75 13.83
CA PHE A 69 -0.75 -0.29 13.78
C PHE A 69 -0.28 0.22 12.41
N VAL A 70 0.22 -0.67 11.57
CA VAL A 70 0.61 -0.34 10.19
C VAL A 70 -0.62 -0.48 9.30
N LEU A 71 -1.25 0.64 8.98
CA LEU A 71 -2.42 0.66 8.11
C LEU A 71 -2.01 0.32 6.68
N ILE A 72 -2.01 -0.96 6.35
CA ILE A 72 -1.87 -1.43 4.97
C ILE A 72 -3.27 -1.79 4.50
N ASP A 73 -3.88 -0.92 3.71
CA ASP A 73 -5.01 -1.34 2.89
C ASP A 73 -4.45 -2.22 1.76
N GLU A 74 -4.62 -3.53 1.89
CA GLU A 74 -4.20 -4.51 0.87
C GLU A 74 -4.74 -4.15 -0.54
N GLY A 75 -5.84 -3.39 -0.59
CA GLY A 75 -6.42 -2.93 -1.85
C GLY A 75 -5.66 -1.78 -2.50
N VAL A 76 -4.94 -0.94 -1.76
CA VAL A 76 -4.16 0.18 -2.32
C VAL A 76 -3.06 -0.33 -3.22
N SER A 77 -2.23 -1.26 -2.76
CA SER A 77 -1.17 -1.85 -3.57
C SER A 77 -1.72 -2.46 -4.85
N GLU A 78 -2.80 -3.26 -4.76
CA GLU A 78 -3.44 -3.86 -5.94
C GLU A 78 -3.95 -2.81 -6.94
N ARG A 79 -4.56 -1.70 -6.44
CA ARG A 79 -5.06 -0.62 -7.30
C ARG A 79 -3.92 0.15 -7.96
N ILE A 80 -2.85 0.46 -7.23
CA ILE A 80 -1.64 1.09 -7.81
C ILE A 80 -1.05 0.21 -8.91
N LEU A 81 -0.86 -1.09 -8.65
CA LEU A 81 -0.32 -2.02 -9.63
C LEU A 81 -1.21 -2.14 -10.88
N ALA A 82 -2.54 -2.16 -10.69
CA ALA A 82 -3.50 -2.16 -11.78
C ALA A 82 -3.45 -0.86 -12.58
N ALA A 83 -3.38 0.29 -11.90
CA ALA A 83 -3.27 1.60 -12.53
C ALA A 83 -1.98 1.74 -13.36
N VAL A 84 -0.84 1.29 -12.84
CA VAL A 84 0.42 1.28 -13.60
C VAL A 84 0.30 0.41 -14.85
N ARG A 85 -0.25 -0.81 -14.72
CA ARG A 85 -0.42 -1.70 -15.88
C ARG A 85 -1.37 -1.11 -16.93
N ALA A 86 -2.38 -0.34 -16.51
CA ALA A 86 -3.38 0.28 -17.37
C ALA A 86 -2.97 1.67 -17.87
N ALA A 87 -1.85 2.22 -17.41
CA ALA A 87 -1.41 3.57 -17.76
C ALA A 87 -1.29 3.75 -19.28
N PRO A 88 -1.66 4.92 -19.84
CA PRO A 88 -1.47 5.25 -21.24
C PRO A 88 0.00 5.08 -21.66
N ALA A 89 0.22 4.53 -22.85
CA ALA A 89 1.58 4.26 -23.37
C ALA A 89 2.35 5.55 -23.73
N GLU A 90 1.63 6.68 -23.83
CA GLU A 90 2.17 8.00 -24.14
C GLU A 90 2.85 8.67 -22.95
N LEU A 91 2.53 8.21 -21.74
CA LEU A 91 3.16 8.73 -20.53
C LEU A 91 4.61 8.26 -20.42
N SER A 92 5.45 9.12 -19.86
CA SER A 92 6.75 8.64 -19.40
C SER A 92 6.58 7.62 -18.25
N PRO A 93 7.54 6.71 -18.04
CA PRO A 93 7.45 5.72 -16.97
C PRO A 93 7.27 6.34 -15.57
N LEU A 94 7.91 7.46 -15.31
CA LEU A 94 7.76 8.20 -14.05
C LEU A 94 6.35 8.81 -13.89
N GLU A 95 5.79 9.35 -14.97
CA GLU A 95 4.43 9.91 -14.97
C GLU A 95 3.38 8.82 -14.78
N ALA A 96 3.53 7.66 -15.41
CA ALA A 96 2.62 6.53 -15.23
C ALA A 96 2.58 6.06 -13.77
N VAL A 97 3.74 5.93 -13.13
CA VAL A 97 3.85 5.58 -11.71
C VAL A 97 3.28 6.69 -10.83
N ARG A 98 3.63 7.96 -11.08
CA ARG A 98 3.09 9.11 -10.34
C ARG A 98 1.57 9.14 -10.37
N ALA A 99 0.98 9.00 -11.56
CA ALA A 99 -0.46 9.03 -11.74
C ALA A 99 -1.17 7.92 -10.96
N ALA A 100 -0.60 6.71 -10.90
CA ALA A 100 -1.13 5.60 -10.16
C ALA A 100 -1.16 5.88 -8.63
N PHE A 101 -0.10 6.48 -8.08
CA PHE A 101 -0.06 6.85 -6.67
C PHE A 101 -0.98 8.04 -6.35
N VAL A 102 -1.01 9.08 -7.20
CA VAL A 102 -1.91 10.24 -7.01
C VAL A 102 -3.37 9.80 -6.98
N GLY A 103 -3.76 8.85 -7.84
CA GLY A 103 -5.13 8.29 -7.84
C GLY A 103 -5.53 7.69 -6.49
N GLU A 104 -4.60 7.17 -5.73
CA GLU A 104 -4.87 6.64 -4.38
C GLU A 104 -4.88 7.75 -3.32
N LEU A 105 -4.12 8.83 -3.51
CA LEU A 105 -4.10 9.95 -2.58
C LEU A 105 -5.44 10.71 -2.55
N THR A 106 -6.19 10.77 -3.65
CA THR A 106 -7.49 11.44 -3.69
C THR A 106 -8.57 10.77 -2.82
N GLY A 107 -8.39 9.51 -2.42
CA GLY A 107 -9.27 8.81 -1.46
C GLY A 107 -8.89 9.00 0.01
N PHE A 108 -7.86 9.79 0.29
CA PHE A 108 -7.38 10.01 1.67
C PHE A 108 -8.29 10.93 2.50
N GLU A 109 -9.06 11.82 1.87
CA GLU A 109 -9.94 12.74 2.60
C GLU A 109 -10.94 11.98 3.49
N GLU A 110 -11.48 10.86 3.01
CA GLU A 110 -12.40 10.01 3.79
C GLU A 110 -11.72 9.29 4.97
N ARG A 111 -10.39 9.20 4.96
CA ARG A 111 -9.58 8.50 5.97
C ARG A 111 -8.65 9.42 6.75
N GLN A 112 -8.76 10.72 6.52
CA GLN A 112 -7.83 11.71 7.08
C GLN A 112 -7.73 11.63 8.60
N GLU A 113 -8.85 11.44 9.29
CA GLU A 113 -8.86 11.30 10.75
C GLU A 113 -8.01 10.11 11.23
N LEU A 114 -8.21 8.93 10.62
CA LEU A 114 -7.48 7.72 11.00
C LEU A 114 -5.99 7.83 10.67
N LEU A 115 -5.65 8.47 9.56
CA LEU A 115 -4.25 8.72 9.18
C LEU A 115 -3.58 9.70 10.13
N ASN A 116 -4.28 10.74 10.58
CA ASN A 116 -3.76 11.66 11.59
C ASN A 116 -3.49 10.94 12.91
N LEU A 117 -4.42 10.09 13.36
CA LEU A 117 -4.22 9.27 14.55
C LEU A 117 -3.05 8.30 14.40
N GLN A 118 -2.96 7.61 13.26
CA GLN A 118 -1.83 6.72 12.97
C GLN A 118 -0.50 7.47 12.99
N PHE A 119 -0.52 8.67 12.46
CA PHE A 119 0.64 9.55 12.49
C PHE A 119 1.07 9.92 13.92
N GLU A 120 0.12 10.31 14.79
CA GLU A 120 0.40 10.56 16.21
C GLU A 120 0.98 9.32 16.90
N VAL A 121 0.47 8.14 16.57
CA VAL A 121 1.02 6.86 17.07
C VAL A 121 2.45 6.67 16.59
N PHE A 122 2.74 6.93 15.32
CA PHE A 122 4.10 6.82 14.76
C PHE A 122 5.08 7.80 15.37
N GLN A 123 4.66 9.04 15.66
CA GLN A 123 5.50 10.02 16.34
C GLN A 123 5.90 9.55 17.75
N ARG A 124 4.98 8.93 18.48
CA ARG A 124 5.22 8.40 19.82
C ARG A 124 5.98 7.07 19.81
N SER A 125 5.89 6.31 18.71
CA SER A 125 6.45 4.96 18.59
C SER A 125 7.23 4.78 17.28
N PRO A 126 8.44 5.39 17.15
CA PRO A 126 9.20 5.41 15.90
C PRO A 126 9.55 4.04 15.31
N HIS A 127 9.60 2.97 16.13
CA HIS A 127 9.83 1.61 15.65
C HIS A 127 8.71 1.12 14.71
N LEU A 128 7.49 1.64 14.87
CA LEU A 128 6.37 1.32 14.00
C LEU A 128 6.54 1.92 12.59
N ILE A 129 7.21 3.08 12.47
CA ILE A 129 7.56 3.65 11.15
C ILE A 129 8.50 2.70 10.41
N VAL A 130 9.55 2.22 11.08
CA VAL A 130 10.50 1.27 10.48
C VAL A 130 9.79 0.01 10.03
N ARG A 131 8.82 -0.47 10.82
CA ARG A 131 8.02 -1.64 10.47
C ARG A 131 7.11 -1.37 9.28
N ALA A 132 6.45 -0.22 9.23
CA ALA A 132 5.65 0.21 8.09
C ALA A 132 6.50 0.24 6.81
N LEU A 133 7.67 0.86 6.87
CA LEU A 133 8.60 0.94 5.73
C LEU A 133 9.09 -0.44 5.26
N ASN A 134 9.32 -1.37 6.18
CA ASN A 134 9.74 -2.72 5.83
C ASN A 134 8.63 -3.54 5.14
N SER A 135 7.36 -3.27 5.43
CA SER A 135 6.24 -3.93 4.76
C SER A 135 6.12 -3.54 3.29
N TYR A 136 6.56 -2.34 2.91
CA TYR A 136 6.58 -1.87 1.52
C TYR A 136 7.63 -2.59 0.64
N SER A 137 8.57 -3.31 1.20
CA SER A 137 9.63 -3.96 0.41
C SER A 137 9.17 -5.13 -0.48
N SER A 138 8.03 -5.76 -0.16
CA SER A 138 7.38 -6.74 -1.04
C SER A 138 6.69 -6.05 -2.21
N ASP A 139 6.08 -4.91 -1.95
CA ASP A 139 5.32 -4.12 -2.92
C ASP A 139 6.24 -3.51 -3.98
N GLU A 140 7.48 -3.14 -3.63
CA GLU A 140 8.49 -2.66 -4.58
C GLU A 140 8.76 -3.64 -5.70
N ARG A 141 8.88 -4.95 -5.37
CA ARG A 141 9.14 -5.99 -6.37
C ARG A 141 7.92 -6.19 -7.28
N GLU A 142 6.71 -6.11 -6.73
CA GLU A 142 5.49 -6.21 -7.52
C GLU A 142 5.28 -4.98 -8.41
N LEU A 143 5.62 -3.79 -7.91
CA LEU A 143 5.63 -2.56 -8.70
C LEU A 143 6.65 -2.66 -9.85
N ALA A 144 7.84 -3.19 -9.60
CA ALA A 144 8.84 -3.40 -10.64
C ALA A 144 8.33 -4.35 -11.73
N ARG A 145 7.60 -5.41 -11.37
CA ARG A 145 6.97 -6.30 -12.36
C ARG A 145 5.85 -5.62 -13.13
N ALA A 146 5.02 -4.80 -12.47
CA ALA A 146 3.97 -4.04 -13.13
C ALA A 146 4.55 -3.04 -14.15
N VAL A 147 5.59 -2.32 -13.76
CA VAL A 147 6.33 -1.41 -14.64
C VAL A 147 6.96 -2.16 -15.81
N ALA A 148 7.61 -3.31 -15.57
CA ALA A 148 8.21 -4.13 -16.64
C ALA A 148 7.15 -4.61 -17.65
N THR A 149 5.98 -5.03 -17.16
CA THR A 149 4.85 -5.43 -17.99
C THR A 149 4.34 -4.27 -18.84
N TRP A 150 4.20 -3.09 -18.25
CA TRP A 150 3.77 -1.89 -18.95
C TRP A 150 4.78 -1.44 -20.01
N LEU A 151 6.08 -1.44 -19.71
CA LEU A 151 7.16 -1.10 -20.65
C LEU A 151 7.26 -2.08 -21.84
N GLY A 152 6.89 -3.35 -21.64
CA GLY A 152 6.87 -4.36 -22.70
C GLY A 152 5.68 -4.26 -23.66
N ARG A 153 4.75 -3.33 -23.44
CA ARG A 153 3.58 -3.14 -24.30
C ARG A 153 3.99 -2.39 -25.57
N PRO A 154 3.53 -2.84 -26.75
CA PRO A 154 3.72 -2.07 -27.97
C PRO A 154 2.93 -0.76 -27.91
N PRO A 155 3.43 0.34 -28.50
CA PRO A 155 2.72 1.60 -28.57
C PRO A 155 1.33 1.39 -29.20
N GLY A 156 0.29 1.97 -28.59
CA GLY A 156 -1.10 1.85 -29.06
C GLY A 156 -1.82 0.57 -28.65
N ALA A 157 -1.22 -0.32 -27.86
CA ALA A 157 -1.92 -1.48 -27.31
C ALA A 157 -2.97 -1.05 -26.28
N ALA A 158 -4.18 -1.59 -26.38
CA ALA A 158 -5.22 -1.38 -25.39
C ALA A 158 -4.76 -1.83 -24.00
N ALA A 159 -5.23 -1.14 -22.95
CA ALA A 159 -4.98 -1.55 -21.58
C ALA A 159 -5.45 -3.00 -21.38
N PRO A 160 -4.67 -3.86 -20.70
CA PRO A 160 -5.11 -5.21 -20.40
C PRO A 160 -6.35 -5.15 -19.50
N ALA A 161 -7.29 -6.07 -19.73
CA ALA A 161 -8.42 -6.22 -18.81
C ALA A 161 -7.91 -6.42 -17.37
N PRO A 162 -8.60 -5.90 -16.35
CA PRO A 162 -8.20 -6.09 -14.96
C PRO A 162 -8.11 -7.59 -14.66
N VAL A 163 -6.90 -8.05 -14.39
CA VAL A 163 -6.66 -9.44 -13.96
C VAL A 163 -7.16 -9.53 -12.53
N PRO A 164 -8.07 -10.46 -12.19
CA PRO A 164 -8.46 -10.67 -10.82
C PRO A 164 -7.22 -11.00 -9.99
N ALA A 165 -7.03 -10.29 -8.88
CA ALA A 165 -5.89 -10.48 -8.01
C ALA A 165 -5.75 -11.96 -7.60
N PRO A 166 -4.54 -12.52 -7.66
CA PRO A 166 -4.30 -13.85 -7.11
C PRO A 166 -4.68 -13.84 -5.63
N ALA A 167 -5.35 -14.89 -5.17
CA ALA A 167 -5.72 -15.03 -3.77
C ALA A 167 -4.44 -14.95 -2.91
N SER A 168 -4.27 -13.85 -2.20
CA SER A 168 -3.11 -13.65 -1.34
C SER A 168 -3.12 -14.71 -0.24
N ASP A 169 -2.15 -15.61 -0.25
CA ASP A 169 -1.92 -16.58 0.82
C ASP A 169 -1.35 -15.81 2.02
N PRO A 170 -2.04 -15.75 3.19
CA PRO A 170 -1.59 -15.03 4.36
C PRO A 170 -0.24 -15.52 4.91
N GLY A 171 0.22 -16.70 4.49
CA GLY A 171 1.55 -17.24 4.81
C GLY A 171 2.68 -16.64 3.95
N SER A 172 2.36 -15.88 2.91
CA SER A 172 3.37 -15.32 1.99
C SER A 172 4.11 -14.11 2.56
N ALA A 173 3.45 -13.29 3.39
CA ALA A 173 4.05 -12.06 3.95
C ALA A 173 5.12 -12.34 5.02
N ALA A 174 5.13 -13.52 5.63
CA ALA A 174 6.02 -13.88 6.72
C ALA A 174 7.22 -14.75 6.30
N ARG A 175 7.38 -15.08 5.02
CA ARG A 175 8.60 -15.78 4.57
C ARG A 175 9.77 -14.81 4.62
N GLN A 176 10.55 -14.95 5.68
CA GLN A 176 11.87 -14.33 5.83
C GLN A 176 12.68 -14.60 4.55
N ARG A 177 13.25 -13.53 4.00
CA ARG A 177 14.13 -13.63 2.84
C ARG A 177 15.29 -14.56 3.18
N GLU A 178 15.42 -15.67 2.47
CA GLU A 178 16.66 -16.40 2.41
C GLU A 178 17.75 -15.47 1.83
N PRO A 179 18.93 -15.39 2.47
CA PRO A 179 20.07 -14.67 1.90
C PRO A 179 20.46 -15.37 0.58
N GLY A 180 20.17 -14.73 -0.55
CA GLY A 180 20.45 -15.29 -1.89
C GLY A 180 19.28 -15.28 -2.85
N ASP A 181 18.07 -14.92 -2.44
CA ASP A 181 16.92 -14.75 -3.34
C ASP A 181 17.02 -13.42 -4.15
N TRP A 182 18.13 -13.29 -4.85
CA TRP A 182 18.37 -12.29 -5.90
C TRP A 182 17.66 -12.67 -7.21
N ALA A 183 16.77 -13.65 -7.18
CA ALA A 183 16.00 -14.21 -8.29
C ALA A 183 14.95 -13.24 -8.88
N GLY A 184 15.22 -11.94 -8.83
CA GLY A 184 14.60 -10.94 -9.70
C GLY A 184 15.39 -10.73 -10.99
N ALA A 185 16.18 -11.70 -11.43
CA ALA A 185 17.01 -11.62 -12.63
C ALA A 185 16.18 -11.32 -13.90
N ASP A 186 14.89 -11.67 -13.89
CA ASP A 186 13.99 -11.48 -15.04
C ASP A 186 13.33 -10.09 -15.09
N ILE A 187 13.51 -9.24 -14.06
CA ILE A 187 12.93 -7.88 -14.07
C ILE A 187 13.98 -6.90 -14.61
N PRO A 188 13.70 -6.15 -15.69
CA PRO A 188 14.63 -5.18 -16.24
C PRO A 188 15.16 -4.22 -15.18
N LEU A 189 16.45 -3.90 -15.24
CA LEU A 189 17.10 -3.01 -14.27
C LEU A 189 16.38 -1.67 -14.13
N PHE A 190 15.92 -1.09 -15.26
CA PHE A 190 15.18 0.17 -15.25
C PHE A 190 13.87 0.08 -14.46
N ALA A 191 13.10 -0.99 -14.63
CA ALA A 191 11.85 -1.20 -13.91
C ALA A 191 12.08 -1.34 -12.40
N ARG A 192 13.14 -2.03 -12.00
CA ARG A 192 13.55 -2.15 -10.60
C ARG A 192 13.98 -0.81 -10.02
N LEU A 193 14.79 -0.05 -10.76
CA LEU A 193 15.22 1.28 -10.35
C LEU A 193 14.02 2.23 -10.17
N LEU A 194 13.10 2.24 -11.14
CA LEU A 194 11.92 3.11 -11.07
C LEU A 194 11.03 2.74 -9.88
N ALA A 195 10.82 1.46 -9.61
CA ALA A 195 10.04 1.01 -8.45
C ALA A 195 10.70 1.44 -7.14
N ALA A 196 12.02 1.26 -7.01
CA ALA A 196 12.76 1.69 -5.82
C ALA A 196 12.71 3.21 -5.61
N VAL A 197 12.86 3.99 -6.69
CA VAL A 197 12.73 5.45 -6.66
C VAL A 197 11.31 5.86 -6.24
N ALA A 198 10.28 5.23 -6.79
CA ALA A 198 8.89 5.52 -6.44
C ALA A 198 8.60 5.23 -4.96
N HIS A 199 9.05 4.10 -4.43
CA HIS A 199 8.91 3.78 -3.01
C HIS A 199 9.68 4.75 -2.11
N THR A 200 10.88 5.15 -2.52
CA THR A 200 11.65 6.18 -1.82
C THR A 200 10.92 7.52 -1.84
N ALA A 201 10.32 7.90 -2.98
CA ALA A 201 9.53 9.12 -3.10
C ALA A 201 8.34 9.12 -2.14
N VAL A 202 7.58 8.03 -2.11
CA VAL A 202 6.46 7.86 -1.16
C VAL A 202 6.93 7.97 0.28
N ARG A 203 8.00 7.27 0.64
CA ARG A 203 8.58 7.32 2.00
C ARG A 203 8.99 8.73 2.39
N VAL A 204 9.75 9.43 1.52
CA VAL A 204 10.20 10.80 1.77
C VAL A 204 9.03 11.77 1.90
N THR A 205 8.00 11.61 1.06
CA THR A 205 6.76 12.40 1.14
C THR A 205 6.10 12.22 2.51
N PHE A 206 5.91 11.00 2.96
CA PHE A 206 5.31 10.72 4.27
C PHE A 206 6.18 11.24 5.41
N GLU A 207 7.48 10.99 5.40
CA GLU A 207 8.40 11.48 6.43
C GLU A 207 8.37 13.01 6.53
N HIS A 208 8.37 13.70 5.38
CA HIS A 208 8.33 15.16 5.33
C HIS A 208 7.00 15.72 5.84
N TRP A 209 5.88 15.17 5.33
CA TRP A 209 4.54 15.54 5.78
C TRP A 209 4.36 15.27 7.28
N CYS A 210 4.82 14.13 7.74
CA CYS A 210 4.80 13.74 9.14
C CYS A 210 5.57 14.68 10.05
N ALA A 211 6.66 15.25 9.58
CA ALA A 211 7.45 16.20 10.36
C ALA A 211 6.78 17.58 10.49
N ARG A 212 5.83 17.93 9.59
CA ARG A 212 5.22 19.26 9.51
C ARG A 212 3.74 19.21 9.11
N PRO A 213 2.88 18.50 9.85
CA PRO A 213 1.51 18.24 9.43
C PRO A 213 0.62 19.49 9.38
N ALA A 214 0.97 20.55 10.12
CA ALA A 214 0.23 21.81 10.14
C ALA A 214 0.54 22.71 8.93
N ASP A 215 1.69 22.52 8.30
CA ASP A 215 2.22 23.44 7.28
C ASP A 215 2.27 22.83 5.88
N THR A 216 1.98 21.54 5.74
CA THR A 216 2.15 20.81 4.47
C THR A 216 0.94 19.96 4.15
N ASP A 217 0.53 20.01 2.88
CA ASP A 217 -0.44 19.08 2.30
C ASP A 217 0.28 17.84 1.75
N LEU A 218 -0.29 16.65 2.00
CA LEU A 218 0.31 15.38 1.56
C LEU A 218 0.39 15.28 0.03
N ALA A 219 -0.69 15.70 -0.67
CA ALA A 219 -0.75 15.61 -2.12
C ALA A 219 0.19 16.63 -2.78
N GLU A 220 0.29 17.85 -2.22
CA GLU A 220 1.24 18.86 -2.67
C GLU A 220 2.68 18.40 -2.45
N THR A 221 3.02 17.89 -1.27
CA THR A 221 4.35 17.34 -0.96
C THR A 221 4.71 16.19 -1.91
N PHE A 222 3.76 15.32 -2.20
CA PHE A 222 3.95 14.23 -3.16
C PHE A 222 4.23 14.76 -4.57
N ALA A 223 3.44 15.74 -5.03
CA ALA A 223 3.62 16.35 -6.34
C ALA A 223 5.00 17.04 -6.46
N GLU A 224 5.45 17.72 -5.41
CA GLU A 224 6.77 18.36 -5.33
C GLU A 224 7.90 17.32 -5.45
N VAL A 225 7.86 16.24 -4.68
CA VAL A 225 8.87 15.15 -4.73
C VAL A 225 8.98 14.59 -6.15
N PHE A 226 7.86 14.30 -6.80
CA PHE A 226 7.88 13.79 -8.17
C PHE A 226 8.33 14.83 -9.20
N THR A 227 8.09 16.12 -8.95
CA THR A 227 8.62 17.21 -9.79
C THR A 227 10.14 17.28 -9.71
N HIS A 228 10.72 17.14 -8.52
CA HIS A 228 12.18 17.07 -8.36
C HIS A 228 12.77 15.83 -9.04
N LEU A 229 12.12 14.69 -8.96
CA LEU A 229 12.56 13.49 -9.67
C LEU A 229 12.52 13.67 -11.19
N ALA A 230 11.45 14.23 -11.74
CA ALA A 230 11.30 14.52 -13.17
C ALA A 230 12.39 15.51 -13.67
N ALA A 231 12.76 16.48 -12.84
CA ALA A 231 13.84 17.43 -13.14
C ALA A 231 15.25 16.82 -13.02
N GLY A 232 15.38 15.57 -12.60
CA GLY A 232 16.66 14.89 -12.38
C GLY A 232 17.39 15.32 -11.12
N LEU A 233 16.63 15.64 -10.06
CA LEU A 233 17.15 16.08 -8.74
C LEU A 233 18.12 17.26 -8.84
N ARG A 234 17.85 18.20 -9.73
CA ARG A 234 18.64 19.44 -9.82
C ARG A 234 18.47 20.26 -8.55
N ARG A 235 19.53 21.02 -8.22
CA ARG A 235 19.46 21.95 -7.09
C ARG A 235 18.28 22.90 -7.27
N PRO A 236 17.40 23.07 -6.25
CA PRO A 236 16.35 24.07 -6.31
C PRO A 236 16.97 25.45 -6.58
N THR A 237 16.41 26.18 -7.51
CA THR A 237 16.72 27.59 -7.73
C THR A 237 15.76 28.38 -6.86
N ASP A 238 16.29 29.10 -5.91
CA ASP A 238 15.55 30.05 -5.06
C ASP A 238 14.80 31.08 -5.91
#